data_375fda337d2573273cb6394deb85097f
#
_entry.id   375fda337d2573273cb6394deb85097f
#
_cell.length_a   1.000
_cell.length_b   1.000
_cell.length_c   1.000
_cell.angle_alpha   90.00
_cell.angle_beta   90.00
_cell.angle_gamma   90.00
#
_symmetry.space_group_name_H-M   'P 1'
#
loop_
_entity.id
_entity.type
_entity.pdbx_description
1 polymer ?
#
loop_
_entity_poly.entity_id
_entity_poly.type
_entity_poly.pdbx_seq_one_letter_code
_entity_poly.pdbx_strand_id
1 'polypeptide(L)'
;MKEQLVNRTTSVTETPSKKNNDQGDILKVAFDGDSVIFSEDSQRIFDQHGLKVFNQNESEHADKPLSGGPFKSFLHELFKVQQSFPKKECPIRIALVTARSAPSHERVIKTLRDWKIRIDESLFLGGMDKTNFLKDFGADIFFDDQIENCKAACQEVPTGQVINFNSRY
;
A
#
# COMPACT_ATOMS: atom_id res chain seq x y z
N MET A 1 -13.06 10.16 40.43
CA MET A 1 -13.28 9.93 38.98
C MET A 1 -12.02 9.28 38.45
N LYS A 2 -12.07 7.98 38.12
CA LYS A 2 -10.95 7.24 37.55
C LYS A 2 -11.17 7.21 36.03
N GLU A 3 -10.31 7.90 35.29
CA GLU A 3 -10.26 7.77 33.83
C GLU A 3 -9.78 6.37 33.45
N GLN A 4 -10.63 5.62 32.75
CA GLN A 4 -10.24 4.37 32.14
C GLN A 4 -9.47 4.68 30.86
N LEU A 5 -8.16 4.47 30.88
CA LEU A 5 -7.36 4.33 29.66
C LEU A 5 -7.87 3.11 28.90
N VAL A 6 -8.55 3.38 27.78
CA VAL A 6 -8.90 2.32 26.82
C VAL A 6 -7.64 1.98 26.03
N ASN A 7 -6.97 0.91 26.42
CA ASN A 7 -5.93 0.25 25.63
C ASN A 7 -6.59 -0.25 24.34
N ARG A 8 -6.41 0.47 23.23
CA ARG A 8 -6.69 -0.06 21.90
C ARG A 8 -5.51 -0.93 21.47
N THR A 9 -5.55 -2.16 21.90
CA THR A 9 -4.71 -3.23 21.36
C THR A 9 -5.19 -3.49 19.92
N THR A 10 -4.33 -3.27 18.93
CA THR A 10 -4.53 -3.79 17.58
C THR A 10 -4.64 -5.30 17.69
N SER A 11 -5.82 -5.85 17.45
CA SER A 11 -6.01 -7.29 17.40
C SER A 11 -5.32 -7.83 16.14
N VAL A 12 -4.15 -8.43 16.33
CA VAL A 12 -3.56 -9.31 15.31
C VAL A 12 -4.39 -10.58 15.33
N THR A 13 -5.24 -10.77 14.31
CA THR A 13 -5.96 -12.03 14.14
C THR A 13 -4.97 -13.10 13.69
N GLU A 14 -4.96 -14.25 14.38
CA GLU A 14 -4.15 -15.40 14.00
C GLU A 14 -4.57 -15.88 12.59
N THR A 15 -3.66 -15.75 11.66
CA THR A 15 -3.82 -16.31 10.31
C THR A 15 -3.23 -17.71 10.27
N PRO A 16 -3.78 -18.64 9.44
CA PRO A 16 -3.25 -19.99 9.32
C PRO A 16 -1.79 -19.94 8.82
N SER A 17 -0.91 -20.67 9.52
CA SER A 17 0.51 -20.75 9.19
C SER A 17 0.73 -21.32 7.78
N LYS A 18 1.46 -20.61 6.93
CA LYS A 18 1.93 -21.13 5.64
C LYS A 18 2.78 -22.40 5.88
N LYS A 19 2.55 -23.42 5.06
CA LYS A 19 3.44 -24.59 4.98
C LYS A 19 4.80 -24.15 4.47
N ASN A 20 5.85 -24.38 5.24
CA ASN A 20 7.23 -24.14 4.85
C ASN A 20 7.56 -24.95 3.59
N ASN A 21 7.74 -24.29 2.47
CA ASN A 21 8.45 -24.83 1.33
C ASN A 21 9.91 -24.39 1.44
N ASP A 22 10.84 -25.29 1.31
CA ASP A 22 12.31 -25.19 1.45
C ASP A 22 13.02 -24.26 0.42
N GLN A 23 12.30 -23.41 -0.28
CA GLN A 23 12.87 -22.29 -1.02
C GLN A 23 12.82 -21.09 -0.08
N GLY A 24 13.99 -20.60 0.32
CA GLY A 24 14.22 -19.54 1.31
C GLY A 24 13.07 -18.54 1.35
N ASP A 25 12.52 -18.33 2.55
CA ASP A 25 11.31 -17.53 2.77
C ASP A 25 11.47 -16.11 2.21
N ILE A 26 10.82 -15.84 1.08
CA ILE A 26 10.76 -14.49 0.51
C ILE A 26 9.64 -13.74 1.23
N LEU A 27 10.01 -12.67 1.93
CA LEU A 27 9.06 -11.76 2.54
C LEU A 27 8.31 -10.96 1.46
N LYS A 28 7.00 -11.10 1.39
CA LYS A 28 6.13 -10.41 0.44
C LYS A 28 5.29 -9.35 1.14
N VAL A 29 5.62 -8.09 0.92
CA VAL A 29 4.94 -6.95 1.53
C VAL A 29 4.12 -6.23 0.47
N ALA A 30 2.84 -6.04 0.74
CA ALA A 30 1.93 -5.31 -0.11
C ALA A 30 1.48 -3.99 0.54
N PHE A 31 1.32 -2.96 -0.28
CA PHE A 31 0.89 -1.63 0.16
C PHE A 31 -0.24 -1.12 -0.73
N ASP A 32 -1.19 -0.41 -0.14
CA ASP A 32 -2.00 0.53 -0.90
C ASP A 32 -1.18 1.74 -1.33
N GLY A 33 -1.72 2.51 -2.27
CA GLY A 33 -1.08 3.71 -2.82
C GLY A 33 -1.39 4.96 -2.02
N ASP A 34 -2.62 5.48 -2.20
CA ASP A 34 -3.05 6.75 -1.62
C ASP A 34 -3.19 6.65 -0.11
N SER A 35 -2.80 7.70 0.60
CA SER A 35 -2.77 7.77 2.07
C SER A 35 -1.85 6.77 2.77
N VAL A 36 -1.17 5.88 2.04
CA VAL A 36 -0.16 4.93 2.56
C VAL A 36 1.23 5.27 2.02
N ILE A 37 1.54 4.95 0.77
CA ILE A 37 2.82 5.28 0.13
C ILE A 37 2.84 6.75 -0.31
N PHE A 38 1.73 7.23 -0.87
CA PHE A 38 1.53 8.61 -1.29
C PHE A 38 0.71 9.36 -0.24
N SER A 39 0.78 10.72 -0.27
CA SER A 39 -0.06 11.57 0.58
C SER A 39 -1.55 11.41 0.25
N GLU A 40 -2.40 11.92 1.14
CA GLU A 40 -3.85 11.94 0.97
C GLU A 40 -4.36 13.00 -0.05
N ASP A 41 -3.46 13.78 -0.66
CA ASP A 41 -3.86 14.92 -1.50
C ASP A 41 -4.74 14.49 -2.68
N SER A 42 -4.38 13.42 -3.36
CA SER A 42 -5.18 12.89 -4.48
C SER A 42 -6.49 12.27 -4.01
N GLN A 43 -6.47 11.56 -2.88
CA GLN A 43 -7.69 11.01 -2.27
C GLN A 43 -8.67 12.12 -1.90
N ARG A 44 -8.18 13.22 -1.36
CA ARG A 44 -9.00 14.39 -1.02
C ARG A 44 -9.70 15.00 -2.24
N ILE A 45 -9.01 15.06 -3.40
CA ILE A 45 -9.62 15.50 -4.66
C ILE A 45 -10.73 14.54 -5.10
N PHE A 46 -10.49 13.24 -4.98
CA PHE A 46 -11.49 12.24 -5.30
C PHE A 46 -12.74 12.37 -4.41
N ASP A 47 -12.56 12.51 -3.11
CA ASP A 47 -13.64 12.59 -2.12
C ASP A 47 -14.48 13.87 -2.30
N GLN A 48 -13.85 14.98 -2.65
CA GLN A 48 -14.53 16.28 -2.81
C GLN A 48 -15.17 16.46 -4.19
N HIS A 49 -14.59 15.91 -5.25
CA HIS A 49 -14.94 16.24 -6.62
C HIS A 49 -15.25 15.03 -7.50
N GLY A 50 -15.07 13.82 -6.99
CA GLY A 50 -15.35 12.56 -7.67
C GLY A 50 -14.34 12.17 -8.74
N LEU A 51 -14.56 10.99 -9.34
CA LEU A 51 -13.62 10.29 -10.22
C LEU A 51 -13.20 11.12 -11.46
N LYS A 52 -14.13 11.86 -12.05
CA LYS A 52 -13.84 12.62 -13.29
C LYS A 52 -12.80 13.72 -13.05
N VAL A 53 -13.00 14.50 -11.99
CA VAL A 53 -12.09 15.60 -11.62
C VAL A 53 -10.75 15.03 -11.14
N PHE A 54 -10.78 13.95 -10.35
CA PHE A 54 -9.59 13.23 -9.95
C PHE A 54 -8.76 12.79 -11.16
N ASN A 55 -9.36 12.09 -12.14
CA ASN A 55 -8.65 11.60 -13.32
C ASN A 55 -8.09 12.75 -14.18
N GLN A 56 -8.82 13.86 -14.30
CA GLN A 56 -8.35 15.05 -15.00
C GLN A 56 -7.12 15.64 -14.28
N ASN A 57 -7.21 15.84 -12.96
CA ASN A 57 -6.11 16.36 -12.16
C ASN A 57 -4.86 15.48 -12.24
N GLU A 58 -5.02 14.15 -12.13
CA GLU A 58 -3.91 13.21 -12.22
C GLU A 58 -3.24 13.22 -13.61
N SER A 59 -4.02 13.38 -14.68
CA SER A 59 -3.50 13.50 -16.05
C SER A 59 -2.75 14.81 -16.27
N GLU A 60 -3.31 15.94 -15.83
CA GLU A 60 -2.69 17.27 -15.95
C GLU A 60 -1.39 17.38 -15.15
N HIS A 61 -1.29 16.62 -14.04
CA HIS A 61 -0.12 16.59 -13.16
C HIS A 61 0.72 15.31 -13.29
N ALA A 62 0.55 14.55 -14.37
CA ALA A 62 1.24 13.26 -14.53
C ALA A 62 2.77 13.37 -14.44
N ASP A 63 3.35 14.51 -14.80
CA ASP A 63 4.80 14.77 -14.73
C ASP A 63 5.25 15.36 -13.37
N LYS A 64 4.32 15.65 -12.46
CA LYS A 64 4.64 16.12 -11.10
C LYS A 64 4.56 14.95 -10.14
N PRO A 65 5.66 14.56 -9.46
CA PRO A 65 5.64 13.49 -8.48
C PRO A 65 4.57 13.73 -7.41
N LEU A 66 3.92 12.65 -6.98
CA LEU A 66 3.05 12.66 -5.80
C LEU A 66 3.88 12.96 -4.55
N SER A 67 3.28 13.62 -3.58
CA SER A 67 3.89 13.79 -2.26
C SER A 67 3.95 12.46 -1.53
N GLY A 68 4.95 12.28 -0.65
CA GLY A 68 5.10 11.05 0.12
C GLY A 68 4.08 10.93 1.23
N GLY A 69 3.54 9.73 1.39
CA GLY A 69 2.64 9.35 2.47
C GLY A 69 3.38 8.83 3.72
N PRO A 70 2.61 8.36 4.72
CA PRO A 70 3.18 7.89 6.01
C PRO A 70 4.21 6.77 5.86
N PHE A 71 4.03 5.89 4.88
CA PHE A 71 4.87 4.71 4.67
C PHE A 71 5.96 4.89 3.62
N LYS A 72 6.11 6.10 3.03
CA LYS A 72 7.18 6.36 2.05
C LYS A 72 8.57 6.02 2.60
N SER A 73 8.88 6.44 3.84
CA SER A 73 10.18 6.17 4.46
C SER A 73 10.40 4.68 4.70
N PHE A 74 9.36 3.96 5.16
CA PHE A 74 9.43 2.52 5.35
C PHE A 74 9.67 1.78 4.02
N LEU A 75 8.93 2.14 2.97
CA LEU A 75 9.13 1.61 1.62
C LEU A 75 10.57 1.86 1.13
N HIS A 76 11.11 3.04 1.40
CA HIS A 76 12.47 3.39 1.01
C HIS A 76 13.51 2.51 1.72
N GLU A 77 13.33 2.22 3.01
CA GLU A 77 14.23 1.32 3.74
C GLU A 77 14.13 -0.14 3.24
N LEU A 78 12.93 -0.63 2.93
CA LEU A 78 12.77 -1.95 2.29
C LEU A 78 13.50 -2.00 0.93
N PHE A 79 13.41 -0.92 0.16
CA PHE A 79 14.10 -0.82 -1.12
C PHE A 79 15.64 -0.84 -0.96
N LYS A 80 16.19 -0.18 0.07
CA LYS A 80 17.62 -0.28 0.38
C LYS A 80 18.06 -1.71 0.66
N VAL A 81 17.23 -2.46 1.39
CA VAL A 81 17.50 -3.90 1.60
C VAL A 81 17.47 -4.63 0.26
N GLN A 82 16.46 -4.39 -0.60
CA GLN A 82 16.41 -5.01 -1.93
C GLN A 82 17.67 -4.73 -2.77
N GLN A 83 18.22 -3.52 -2.67
CA GLN A 83 19.44 -3.15 -3.41
C GLN A 83 20.69 -3.91 -2.95
N SER A 84 20.70 -4.45 -1.74
CA SER A 84 21.83 -5.22 -1.21
C SER A 84 21.92 -6.64 -1.77
N PHE A 85 20.93 -7.05 -2.58
CA PHE A 85 20.87 -8.39 -3.17
C PHE A 85 20.73 -8.35 -4.69
N PRO A 86 21.29 -9.33 -5.41
CA PRO A 86 20.93 -9.57 -6.81
C PRO A 86 19.41 -9.81 -6.92
N LYS A 87 18.77 -9.30 -7.99
CA LYS A 87 17.30 -9.33 -8.14
C LYS A 87 16.67 -10.71 -7.92
N LYS A 88 17.37 -11.78 -8.35
CA LYS A 88 16.87 -13.17 -8.22
C LYS A 88 17.02 -13.77 -6.83
N GLU A 89 17.90 -13.18 -6.00
CA GLU A 89 18.25 -13.68 -4.66
C GLU A 89 17.68 -12.77 -3.56
N CYS A 90 16.93 -11.74 -3.95
CA CYS A 90 16.37 -10.78 -3.00
C CYS A 90 15.32 -11.45 -2.11
N PRO A 91 15.48 -11.41 -0.77
CA PRO A 91 14.55 -12.04 0.15
C PRO A 91 13.27 -11.23 0.39
N ILE A 92 13.11 -10.09 -0.31
CA ILE A 92 11.94 -9.22 -0.17
C ILE A 92 11.33 -8.95 -1.54
N ARG A 93 10.01 -9.12 -1.66
CA ARG A 93 9.20 -8.66 -2.79
C ARG A 93 8.17 -7.65 -2.32
N ILE A 94 8.02 -6.58 -3.08
CA ILE A 94 7.12 -5.47 -2.77
C ILE A 94 6.06 -5.36 -3.86
N ALA A 95 4.79 -5.33 -3.44
CA ALA A 95 3.66 -5.07 -4.32
C ALA A 95 2.96 -3.75 -3.96
N LEU A 96 2.57 -3.00 -4.98
CA LEU A 96 1.60 -1.91 -4.88
C LEU A 96 0.25 -2.43 -5.35
N VAL A 97 -0.78 -2.33 -4.52
CA VAL A 97 -2.15 -2.80 -4.81
C VAL A 97 -3.12 -1.64 -4.59
N THR A 98 -3.44 -0.91 -5.64
CA THR A 98 -4.18 0.35 -5.55
C THR A 98 -5.49 0.34 -6.34
N ALA A 99 -6.49 1.09 -5.85
CA ALA A 99 -7.74 1.32 -6.55
C ALA A 99 -7.61 2.20 -7.80
N ARG A 100 -6.47 2.85 -8.01
CA ARG A 100 -6.22 3.64 -9.22
C ARG A 100 -6.29 2.78 -10.47
N SER A 101 -6.60 3.42 -11.60
CA SER A 101 -6.59 2.81 -12.94
C SER A 101 -6.10 3.82 -13.97
N ALA A 102 -6.23 3.53 -15.26
CA ALA A 102 -5.97 4.52 -16.30
C ALA A 102 -7.01 5.68 -16.20
N PRO A 103 -6.60 6.95 -16.36
CA PRO A 103 -5.24 7.43 -16.63
C PRO A 103 -4.40 7.72 -15.38
N SER A 104 -4.96 7.69 -14.17
CA SER A 104 -4.32 8.12 -12.92
C SER A 104 -3.10 7.27 -12.50
N HIS A 105 -2.96 6.05 -13.06
CA HIS A 105 -1.82 5.17 -12.81
C HIS A 105 -0.48 5.73 -13.33
N GLU A 106 -0.50 6.56 -14.40
CA GLU A 106 0.71 7.11 -15.01
C GLU A 106 1.52 7.93 -14.02
N ARG A 107 0.86 8.80 -13.26
CA ARG A 107 1.50 9.64 -12.25
C ARG A 107 2.17 8.80 -11.16
N VAL A 108 1.54 7.69 -10.74
CA VAL A 108 2.12 6.74 -9.77
C VAL A 108 3.42 6.15 -10.29
N ILE A 109 3.41 5.65 -11.54
CA ILE A 109 4.60 5.04 -12.15
C ILE A 109 5.74 6.07 -12.26
N LYS A 110 5.44 7.29 -12.71
CA LYS A 110 6.42 8.37 -12.81
C LYS A 110 6.97 8.77 -11.44
N THR A 111 6.11 8.83 -10.42
CA THR A 111 6.53 9.14 -9.03
C THR A 111 7.49 8.10 -8.48
N LEU A 112 7.19 6.81 -8.63
CA LEU A 112 8.07 5.73 -8.15
C LEU A 112 9.43 5.74 -8.88
N ARG A 113 9.43 6.08 -10.18
CA ARG A 113 10.67 6.25 -10.96
C ARG A 113 11.49 7.46 -10.49
N ASP A 114 10.82 8.58 -10.22
CA ASP A 114 11.46 9.79 -9.66
C ASP A 114 12.10 9.49 -8.29
N TRP A 115 11.40 8.77 -7.44
CA TRP A 115 11.93 8.32 -6.14
C TRP A 115 13.00 7.25 -6.26
N LYS A 116 13.22 6.70 -7.46
CA LYS A 116 14.13 5.58 -7.74
C LYS A 116 13.81 4.33 -6.90
N ILE A 117 12.55 4.14 -6.55
CA ILE A 117 12.08 2.99 -5.77
C ILE A 117 11.59 1.90 -6.73
N ARG A 118 12.10 0.68 -6.52
CA ARG A 118 11.62 -0.49 -7.24
C ARG A 118 10.43 -1.11 -6.51
N ILE A 119 9.35 -1.29 -7.25
CA ILE A 119 8.23 -2.14 -6.88
C ILE A 119 8.29 -3.38 -7.79
N ASP A 120 8.14 -4.57 -7.22
CA ASP A 120 8.22 -5.82 -7.99
C ASP A 120 6.93 -6.09 -8.76
N GLU A 121 5.78 -5.77 -8.17
CA GLU A 121 4.46 -5.90 -8.79
C GLU A 121 3.60 -4.67 -8.51
N SER A 122 2.89 -4.18 -9.54
CA SER A 122 1.98 -3.04 -9.41
C SER A 122 0.63 -3.39 -10.00
N LEU A 123 -0.40 -3.41 -9.17
CA LEU A 123 -1.76 -3.80 -9.51
C LEU A 123 -2.66 -2.56 -9.41
N PHE A 124 -3.18 -2.13 -10.56
CA PHE A 124 -4.08 -0.99 -10.70
C PHE A 124 -5.50 -1.52 -10.92
N LEU A 125 -6.27 -1.60 -9.85
CA LEU A 125 -7.48 -2.41 -9.79
C LEU A 125 -8.76 -1.68 -10.21
N GLY A 126 -8.74 -0.34 -10.34
CA GLY A 126 -9.94 0.42 -10.73
C GLY A 126 -11.10 0.28 -9.76
N GLY A 127 -10.84 0.09 -8.47
CA GLY A 127 -11.84 -0.07 -7.43
C GLY A 127 -12.31 -1.51 -7.21
N MET A 128 -11.73 -2.51 -7.87
CA MET A 128 -11.99 -3.93 -7.56
C MET A 128 -11.44 -4.30 -6.18
N ASP A 129 -12.04 -5.34 -5.58
CA ASP A 129 -11.58 -5.91 -4.31
C ASP A 129 -10.12 -6.39 -4.41
N LYS A 130 -9.32 -6.04 -3.40
CA LYS A 130 -7.89 -6.33 -3.35
C LYS A 130 -7.58 -7.75 -2.87
N THR A 131 -8.50 -8.39 -2.16
CA THR A 131 -8.26 -9.61 -1.37
C THR A 131 -7.71 -10.76 -2.21
N ASN A 132 -8.34 -11.04 -3.36
CA ASN A 132 -7.89 -12.12 -4.24
C ASN A 132 -6.48 -11.87 -4.81
N PHE A 133 -6.18 -10.63 -5.18
CA PHE A 133 -4.86 -10.26 -5.69
C PHE A 133 -3.77 -10.37 -4.62
N LEU A 134 -4.08 -10.00 -3.37
CA LEU A 134 -3.18 -10.15 -2.23
C LEU A 134 -2.89 -11.63 -1.94
N LYS A 135 -3.91 -12.46 -2.01
CA LYS A 135 -3.80 -13.91 -1.87
C LYS A 135 -2.95 -14.54 -2.96
N ASP A 136 -3.20 -14.18 -4.24
CA ASP A 136 -2.46 -14.70 -5.40
C ASP A 136 -0.99 -14.25 -5.37
N PHE A 137 -0.72 -13.00 -4.99
CA PHE A 137 0.64 -12.53 -4.73
C PHE A 137 1.28 -13.32 -3.59
N GLY A 138 0.46 -13.82 -2.66
CA GLY A 138 0.88 -14.50 -1.44
C GLY A 138 1.51 -13.55 -0.45
N ALA A 139 0.90 -12.38 -0.25
CA ALA A 139 1.38 -11.38 0.69
C ALA A 139 1.51 -11.95 2.10
N ASP A 140 2.62 -11.66 2.77
CA ASP A 140 2.81 -11.97 4.19
C ASP A 140 2.24 -10.88 5.09
N ILE A 141 2.17 -9.64 4.56
CA ILE A 141 1.51 -8.51 5.21
C ILE A 141 1.04 -7.50 4.16
N PHE A 142 -0.11 -6.87 4.42
CA PHE A 142 -0.68 -5.79 3.63
C PHE A 142 -0.95 -4.56 4.48
N PHE A 143 -0.74 -3.37 3.92
CA PHE A 143 -1.01 -2.09 4.57
C PHE A 143 -1.96 -1.24 3.73
N ASP A 144 -3.05 -0.77 4.36
CA ASP A 144 -4.08 0.06 3.73
C ASP A 144 -4.63 1.06 4.76
N ASP A 145 -5.06 2.24 4.34
CA ASP A 145 -5.65 3.24 5.24
C ASP A 145 -7.14 3.01 5.46
N GLN A 146 -7.82 2.39 4.49
CA GLN A 146 -9.26 2.18 4.52
C GLN A 146 -9.63 0.94 5.35
N ILE A 147 -10.43 1.15 6.39
CA ILE A 147 -10.83 0.07 7.30
C ILE A 147 -11.61 -1.05 6.60
N GLU A 148 -12.39 -0.73 5.57
CA GLU A 148 -13.18 -1.70 4.79
C GLU A 148 -12.25 -2.65 4.02
N ASN A 149 -11.20 -2.12 3.38
CA ASN A 149 -10.18 -2.92 2.70
C ASN A 149 -9.42 -3.79 3.71
N CYS A 150 -9.07 -3.23 4.87
CA CYS A 150 -8.39 -3.97 5.93
C CYS A 150 -9.24 -5.14 6.44
N LYS A 151 -10.55 -4.92 6.67
CA LYS A 151 -11.50 -5.96 7.11
C LYS A 151 -11.67 -7.07 6.08
N ALA A 152 -11.73 -6.73 4.80
CA ALA A 152 -11.81 -7.71 3.72
C ALA A 152 -10.50 -8.52 3.62
N ALA A 153 -9.37 -7.83 3.54
CA ALA A 153 -8.06 -8.45 3.35
C ALA A 153 -7.63 -9.33 4.53
N CYS A 154 -7.93 -8.95 5.79
CA CYS A 154 -7.50 -9.69 6.98
C CYS A 154 -8.07 -11.11 7.10
N GLN A 155 -9.07 -11.47 6.30
CA GLN A 155 -9.58 -12.84 6.21
C GLN A 155 -8.58 -13.79 5.53
N GLU A 156 -7.71 -13.26 4.67
CA GLU A 156 -6.79 -14.06 3.85
C GLU A 156 -5.31 -13.70 4.08
N VAL A 157 -5.02 -12.44 4.49
CA VAL A 157 -3.66 -11.91 4.62
C VAL A 157 -3.54 -11.07 5.88
N PRO A 158 -2.48 -11.23 6.69
CA PRO A 158 -2.18 -10.31 7.77
C PRO A 158 -2.20 -8.86 7.30
N THR A 159 -3.02 -8.01 7.94
CA THR A 159 -3.28 -6.66 7.45
C THR A 159 -3.11 -5.64 8.56
N GLY A 160 -2.38 -4.56 8.26
CA GLY A 160 -2.20 -3.41 9.12
C GLY A 160 -2.95 -2.19 8.59
N GLN A 161 -3.79 -1.56 9.41
CA GLN A 161 -4.40 -0.28 9.05
C GLN A 161 -3.40 0.86 9.30
N VAL A 162 -3.18 1.67 8.26
CA VAL A 162 -2.37 2.89 8.34
C VAL A 162 -3.26 4.05 8.77
N ILE A 163 -2.97 4.63 9.92
CA ILE A 163 -3.72 5.77 10.47
C ILE A 163 -2.96 7.04 10.19
N ASN A 164 -3.54 7.95 9.41
CA ASN A 164 -2.98 9.28 9.20
C ASN A 164 -3.44 10.22 10.31
N PHE A 165 -2.54 10.61 11.21
CA PHE A 165 -2.86 11.51 12.34
C PHE A 165 -3.05 12.97 11.92
N ASN A 166 -2.59 13.36 10.71
CA ASN A 166 -2.68 14.74 10.23
C ASN A 166 -4.05 15.10 9.63
N SER A 167 -4.93 14.15 9.43
CA SER A 167 -6.27 14.35 8.84
C SER A 167 -7.36 14.73 9.88
N ARG A 168 -7.01 14.99 11.15
CA ARG A 168 -7.98 15.24 12.24
C ARG A 168 -8.09 16.71 12.68
N TYR A 169 -7.53 17.66 11.93
CA TYR A 169 -7.65 19.08 12.26
C TYR A 169 -8.08 19.93 11.07
#